data_3c16773e913866de7c25034251419566
#
_entry.id   3c16773e913866de7c25034251419566
#
_cell.length_a   1.000
_cell.length_b   1.000
_cell.length_c   1.000
_cell.angle_alpha   90.00
_cell.angle_beta   90.00
_cell.angle_gamma   90.00
#
_symmetry.space_group_name_H-M   'P 1'
#
loop_
_entity.id
_entity.type
_entity.pdbx_description
1 polymer ?
#
loop_
_entity_poly.entity_id
_entity_poly.type
_entity_poly.pdbx_seq_one_letter_code
_entity_poly.pdbx_strand_id
1 'polypeptide(L)'
;MNLRSEQEYHLRLLCDHLDSINQRSIEYWQDWQIIRLEGGANNQLFRAKHSLGDFVIKFTIRDDRNRAEREFQALLALEQAGLQIAPIPILVDTASYRQPVMVQTWIEGERINQLPTTDEEWQEFLQYYLVVHTVTPDTSSMKLPRAYSASTVSEGHSLVNQQLARIPHEAQPRALQDLVRRFEQTEIPEWEEASVTLCRIDPNLSNFIRRVNGMASVDWEYSGWGDPAFDIADLMAHPTYMDAPSSRWPWLIQAYGDSVDDSTAATRIEAYYKILLIWWAARSVRFLYEVPRGLDHRLASLQADWQADAQMKYDHYLNLAESLLDR
;
A
#
# COMPACT_ATOMS: atom_id res chain seq x y z
N MET A 1 -17.81 -4.43 32.20
CA MET A 1 -16.93 -3.96 31.07
C MET A 1 -17.29 -4.84 29.89
N ASN A 2 -17.52 -4.32 28.69
CA ASN A 2 -17.76 -5.19 27.55
C ASN A 2 -16.41 -5.80 27.10
N LEU A 3 -16.46 -6.91 26.36
CA LEU A 3 -15.26 -7.65 25.93
C LEU A 3 -14.23 -6.74 25.19
N ARG A 4 -14.69 -5.82 24.35
CA ARG A 4 -13.83 -4.89 23.59
C ARG A 4 -13.08 -3.90 24.53
N SER A 5 -13.75 -3.40 25.57
CA SER A 5 -13.13 -2.50 26.56
C SER A 5 -12.08 -3.21 27.42
N GLU A 6 -12.28 -4.49 27.72
CA GLU A 6 -11.32 -5.32 28.45
C GLU A 6 -10.09 -5.62 27.59
N GLN A 7 -10.30 -6.01 26.33
CA GLN A 7 -9.22 -6.20 25.36
C GLN A 7 -8.38 -4.93 25.22
N GLU A 8 -9.02 -3.76 25.02
CA GLU A 8 -8.33 -2.49 24.87
C GLU A 8 -7.47 -2.15 26.08
N TYR A 9 -7.97 -2.35 27.30
CA TYR A 9 -7.21 -2.11 28.53
C TYR A 9 -5.92 -2.96 28.59
N HIS A 10 -6.04 -4.27 28.37
CA HIS A 10 -4.89 -5.18 28.41
C HIS A 10 -3.89 -4.91 27.26
N LEU A 11 -4.39 -4.53 26.08
CA LEU A 11 -3.53 -4.17 24.94
C LEU A 11 -2.77 -2.87 25.17
N ARG A 12 -3.36 -1.87 25.86
CA ARG A 12 -2.62 -0.65 26.26
C ARG A 12 -1.45 -0.97 27.20
N LEU A 13 -1.67 -1.81 28.21
CA LEU A 13 -0.60 -2.26 29.11
C LEU A 13 0.51 -2.99 28.33
N LEU A 14 0.16 -3.80 27.35
CA LEU A 14 1.13 -4.47 26.49
C LEU A 14 1.89 -3.48 25.59
N CYS A 15 1.22 -2.48 25.04
CA CYS A 15 1.87 -1.41 24.25
C CYS A 15 2.85 -0.60 25.13
N ASP A 16 2.48 -0.25 26.37
CA ASP A 16 3.36 0.41 27.32
C ASP A 16 4.63 -0.41 27.58
N HIS A 17 4.47 -1.72 27.76
CA HIS A 17 5.58 -2.64 27.93
C HIS A 17 6.48 -2.65 26.67
N LEU A 18 5.92 -2.85 25.49
CA LEU A 18 6.64 -2.91 24.21
C LEU A 18 7.37 -1.60 23.88
N ASP A 19 6.78 -0.44 24.20
CA ASP A 19 7.42 0.86 23.99
C ASP A 19 8.58 1.12 24.98
N SER A 20 8.51 0.54 26.21
CA SER A 20 9.52 0.73 27.26
C SER A 20 10.82 -0.04 27.01
N ILE A 21 10.74 -1.16 26.30
CA ILE A 21 11.87 -2.05 26.10
C ILE A 21 12.62 -1.74 24.80
N ASN A 22 13.96 -1.87 24.87
CA ASN A 22 14.83 -1.78 23.71
C ASN A 22 14.82 -3.17 23.04
N GLN A 23 13.99 -3.35 22.06
CA GLN A 23 13.41 -4.56 21.48
C GLN A 23 14.44 -5.58 21.00
N ARG A 24 14.71 -6.56 21.81
CA ARG A 24 15.30 -7.82 21.37
C ARG A 24 14.33 -8.93 21.78
N SER A 25 13.89 -9.74 20.82
CA SER A 25 13.05 -10.92 20.92
C SER A 25 12.41 -11.16 22.31
N ILE A 26 11.17 -10.72 22.49
CA ILE A 26 10.39 -11.07 23.68
C ILE A 26 9.59 -12.32 23.32
N GLU A 27 9.55 -13.28 24.22
CA GLU A 27 8.77 -14.50 24.05
C GLU A 27 7.49 -14.45 24.89
N TYR A 28 7.57 -14.03 26.16
CA TYR A 28 6.44 -13.98 27.10
C TYR A 28 6.50 -12.75 28.00
N TRP A 29 5.34 -12.12 28.19
CA TRP A 29 5.13 -11.06 29.16
C TRP A 29 3.76 -11.23 29.82
N GLN A 30 3.70 -11.46 31.14
CA GLN A 30 2.49 -11.90 31.83
C GLN A 30 1.89 -13.12 31.08
N ASP A 31 0.60 -13.05 30.71
CA ASP A 31 -0.10 -14.11 29.99
C ASP A 31 -0.06 -13.95 28.45
N TRP A 32 0.77 -13.00 27.95
CA TRP A 32 0.98 -12.76 26.52
C TRP A 32 2.13 -13.59 25.99
N GLN A 33 1.89 -14.31 24.89
CA GLN A 33 2.94 -14.79 24.01
C GLN A 33 3.19 -13.76 22.91
N ILE A 34 4.40 -13.23 22.83
CA ILE A 34 4.77 -12.16 21.93
C ILE A 34 5.79 -12.69 20.92
N ILE A 35 5.51 -12.50 19.65
CA ILE A 35 6.36 -12.90 18.53
C ILE A 35 6.63 -11.66 17.69
N ARG A 36 7.89 -11.28 17.56
CA ARG A 36 8.29 -10.23 16.63
C ARG A 36 8.14 -10.76 15.20
N LEU A 37 7.40 -10.03 14.37
CA LEU A 37 7.21 -10.36 12.96
C LEU A 37 8.27 -9.65 12.11
N GLU A 38 8.74 -10.35 11.09
CA GLU A 38 9.52 -9.72 10.02
C GLU A 38 8.57 -8.97 9.10
N GLY A 39 8.93 -7.79 8.66
CA GLY A 39 8.16 -7.04 7.67
C GLY A 39 8.32 -5.54 7.74
N GLY A 40 8.00 -4.89 6.62
CA GLY A 40 7.85 -3.46 6.42
C GLY A 40 9.06 -2.59 6.78
N ALA A 41 9.45 -1.69 5.86
CA ALA A 41 10.55 -0.76 6.12
C ALA A 41 10.21 0.28 7.20
N ASN A 42 8.93 0.53 7.41
CA ASN A 42 8.42 1.67 8.18
C ASN A 42 7.76 1.27 9.51
N ASN A 43 7.67 -0.02 9.80
CA ASN A 43 6.88 -0.56 10.90
C ASN A 43 7.67 -1.56 11.72
N GLN A 44 7.38 -1.60 13.02
CA GLN A 44 7.77 -2.68 13.91
C GLN A 44 6.49 -3.45 14.27
N LEU A 45 6.49 -4.75 13.98
CA LEU A 45 5.31 -5.60 14.07
C LEU A 45 5.50 -6.68 15.13
N PHE A 46 4.48 -6.89 15.94
CA PHE A 46 4.41 -7.96 16.93
C PHE A 46 3.08 -8.69 16.82
N ARG A 47 3.13 -10.03 16.78
CA ARG A 47 1.95 -10.85 17.05
C ARG A 47 1.87 -11.13 18.54
N ALA A 48 0.73 -10.87 19.14
CA ALA A 48 0.49 -11.07 20.55
C ALA A 48 -0.72 -11.99 20.77
N LYS A 49 -0.47 -13.15 21.36
CA LYS A 49 -1.50 -14.14 21.67
C LYS A 49 -1.85 -14.11 23.15
N HIS A 50 -3.14 -14.11 23.44
CA HIS A 50 -3.70 -14.14 24.80
C HIS A 50 -5.05 -14.87 24.80
N SER A 51 -5.58 -15.22 25.96
CA SER A 51 -6.94 -15.76 26.07
C SER A 51 -8.03 -14.81 25.56
N LEU A 52 -7.74 -13.51 25.52
CA LEU A 52 -8.62 -12.47 24.97
C LEU A 52 -8.62 -12.40 23.43
N GLY A 53 -7.68 -13.05 22.76
CA GLY A 53 -7.57 -13.06 21.31
C GLY A 53 -6.15 -13.11 20.79
N ASP A 54 -6.03 -13.01 19.46
CA ASP A 54 -4.77 -13.00 18.72
C ASP A 54 -4.69 -11.68 17.94
N PHE A 55 -3.64 -10.90 18.18
CA PHE A 55 -3.54 -9.52 17.74
C PHE A 55 -2.22 -9.24 17.03
N VAL A 56 -2.22 -8.20 16.19
CA VAL A 56 -1.01 -7.58 15.66
C VAL A 56 -0.90 -6.18 16.27
N ILE A 57 0.26 -5.89 16.86
CA ILE A 57 0.64 -4.56 17.33
C ILE A 57 1.65 -4.00 16.34
N LYS A 58 1.33 -2.83 15.79
CA LYS A 58 2.09 -2.15 14.76
C LYS A 58 2.53 -0.78 15.28
N PHE A 59 3.84 -0.61 15.53
CA PHE A 59 4.43 0.71 15.75
C PHE A 59 4.90 1.25 14.40
N THR A 60 4.37 2.41 14.00
CA THR A 60 4.63 3.00 12.68
C THR A 60 5.57 4.19 12.80
N ILE A 61 6.33 4.48 11.74
CA ILE A 61 7.13 5.70 11.69
C ILE A 61 6.23 6.93 11.83
N ARG A 62 6.69 7.89 12.65
CA ARG A 62 6.00 9.19 12.81
C ARG A 62 6.38 10.10 11.64
N ASP A 63 5.45 10.28 10.72
CA ASP A 63 5.57 11.19 9.58
C ASP A 63 4.23 11.91 9.29
N ASP A 64 4.23 12.82 8.32
CA ASP A 64 3.06 13.62 7.94
C ASP A 64 1.91 12.79 7.34
N ARG A 65 2.13 11.50 7.07
CA ARG A 65 1.12 10.59 6.50
C ARG A 65 0.13 10.09 7.52
N ASN A 66 0.42 10.22 8.82
CA ASN A 66 -0.45 9.72 9.91
C ASN A 66 -0.86 8.25 9.71
N ARG A 67 0.11 7.39 9.39
CA ARG A 67 -0.10 6.00 8.92
C ARG A 67 -0.99 5.18 9.83
N ALA A 68 -0.72 5.18 11.15
CA ALA A 68 -1.51 4.40 12.11
C ALA A 68 -2.99 4.80 12.11
N GLU A 69 -3.27 6.11 12.13
CA GLU A 69 -4.64 6.63 12.12
C GLU A 69 -5.34 6.34 10.78
N ARG A 70 -4.63 6.54 9.66
CA ARG A 70 -5.14 6.25 8.31
C ARG A 70 -5.55 4.80 8.17
N GLU A 71 -4.65 3.88 8.52
CA GLU A 71 -4.91 2.44 8.47
C GLU A 71 -6.08 2.06 9.38
N PHE A 72 -6.10 2.57 10.62
CA PHE A 72 -7.19 2.31 11.56
C PHE A 72 -8.55 2.73 11.00
N GLN A 73 -8.64 3.93 10.42
CA GLN A 73 -9.88 4.44 9.84
C GLN A 73 -10.35 3.65 8.62
N ALA A 74 -9.43 3.21 7.75
CA ALA A 74 -9.76 2.39 6.59
C ALA A 74 -10.29 1.01 7.02
N LEU A 75 -9.62 0.37 7.99
CA LEU A 75 -10.09 -0.91 8.54
C LEU A 75 -11.45 -0.77 9.22
N LEU A 76 -11.70 0.34 9.90
CA LEU A 76 -12.99 0.61 10.53
C LEU A 76 -14.10 0.79 9.47
N ALA A 77 -13.80 1.42 8.33
CA ALA A 77 -14.74 1.53 7.23
C ALA A 77 -15.11 0.16 6.64
N LEU A 78 -14.13 -0.74 6.49
CA LEU A 78 -14.35 -2.12 6.03
C LEU A 78 -15.17 -2.94 7.05
N GLU A 79 -14.86 -2.80 8.35
CA GLU A 79 -15.64 -3.44 9.43
C GLU A 79 -17.11 -2.99 9.40
N GLN A 80 -17.36 -1.65 9.27
CA GLN A 80 -18.70 -1.09 9.20
C GLN A 80 -19.48 -1.55 7.96
N ALA A 81 -18.77 -1.74 6.82
CA ALA A 81 -19.35 -2.30 5.62
C ALA A 81 -19.61 -3.82 5.71
N GLY A 82 -19.22 -4.47 6.81
CA GLY A 82 -19.37 -5.92 7.00
C GLY A 82 -18.41 -6.77 6.16
N LEU A 83 -17.35 -6.15 5.61
CA LEU A 83 -16.41 -6.83 4.74
C LEU A 83 -15.32 -7.53 5.55
N GLN A 84 -15.22 -8.85 5.40
CA GLN A 84 -14.24 -9.68 6.12
C GLN A 84 -12.95 -9.90 5.31
N ILE A 85 -12.49 -8.86 4.64
CA ILE A 85 -11.31 -8.87 3.76
C ILE A 85 -10.08 -8.18 4.36
N ALA A 86 -10.18 -7.78 5.62
CA ALA A 86 -9.12 -7.08 6.36
C ALA A 86 -9.20 -7.40 7.85
N PRO A 87 -8.15 -7.09 8.66
CA PRO A 87 -8.21 -7.21 10.12
C PRO A 87 -9.27 -6.28 10.72
N ILE A 88 -9.76 -6.64 11.91
CA ILE A 88 -10.61 -5.76 12.71
C ILE A 88 -9.70 -4.81 13.51
N PRO A 89 -9.85 -3.47 13.40
CA PRO A 89 -9.07 -2.53 14.18
C PRO A 89 -9.58 -2.50 15.64
N ILE A 90 -8.66 -2.49 16.60
CA ILE A 90 -8.99 -2.53 18.03
C ILE A 90 -8.64 -1.21 18.71
N LEU A 91 -7.42 -0.70 18.47
CA LEU A 91 -6.85 0.45 19.15
C LEU A 91 -5.94 1.23 18.21
N VAL A 92 -5.99 2.56 18.27
CA VAL A 92 -4.98 3.45 17.70
C VAL A 92 -4.58 4.48 18.76
N ASP A 93 -3.28 4.78 18.83
CA ASP A 93 -2.75 5.85 19.68
C ASP A 93 -1.57 6.51 18.96
N THR A 94 -1.73 7.78 18.64
CA THR A 94 -0.74 8.55 17.87
C THR A 94 0.11 9.46 18.75
N ALA A 95 -0.16 9.54 20.06
CA ALA A 95 0.42 10.53 20.95
C ALA A 95 1.20 9.95 22.13
N SER A 96 0.72 8.88 22.75
CA SER A 96 1.23 8.41 24.05
C SER A 96 2.57 7.67 23.96
N TYR A 97 2.92 7.12 22.79
CA TYR A 97 4.10 6.29 22.58
C TYR A 97 5.18 7.01 21.76
N ARG A 98 6.43 6.53 21.82
CA ARG A 98 7.54 7.05 21.00
C ARG A 98 7.21 7.04 19.50
N GLN A 99 6.54 5.98 19.07
CA GLN A 99 5.99 5.85 17.70
C GLN A 99 4.47 5.67 17.78
N PRO A 100 3.69 6.17 16.80
CA PRO A 100 2.28 5.85 16.72
C PRO A 100 2.07 4.35 16.74
N VAL A 101 1.09 3.88 17.49
CA VAL A 101 0.73 2.46 17.59
C VAL A 101 -0.67 2.22 17.07
N MET A 102 -0.83 1.11 16.37
CA MET A 102 -2.12 0.56 16.00
C MET A 102 -2.18 -0.92 16.36
N VAL A 103 -3.31 -1.37 16.87
CA VAL A 103 -3.59 -2.76 17.20
C VAL A 103 -4.79 -3.24 16.41
N GLN A 104 -4.65 -4.39 15.80
CA GLN A 104 -5.67 -5.06 15.00
C GLN A 104 -5.70 -6.55 15.30
N THR A 105 -6.76 -7.26 14.92
CA THR A 105 -6.82 -8.71 15.02
C THR A 105 -5.82 -9.38 14.10
N TRP A 106 -5.34 -10.56 14.47
CA TRP A 106 -4.61 -11.44 13.57
C TRP A 106 -5.55 -12.02 12.50
N ILE A 107 -5.08 -12.13 11.27
CA ILE A 107 -5.78 -12.85 10.20
C ILE A 107 -5.09 -14.20 9.99
N GLU A 108 -5.84 -15.27 10.12
CA GLU A 108 -5.40 -16.61 9.75
C GLU A 108 -5.50 -16.83 8.24
N GLY A 109 -4.48 -17.44 7.68
CA GLY A 109 -4.38 -17.75 6.25
C GLY A 109 -2.95 -17.88 5.80
N GLU A 110 -2.77 -18.09 4.50
CA GLU A 110 -1.47 -18.20 3.85
C GLU A 110 -1.11 -16.88 3.15
N ARG A 111 0.05 -16.32 3.50
CA ARG A 111 0.58 -15.13 2.83
C ARG A 111 0.89 -15.47 1.37
N ILE A 112 0.42 -14.62 0.45
CA ILE A 112 0.72 -14.77 -0.96
C ILE A 112 2.13 -14.24 -1.22
N ASN A 113 3.04 -15.14 -1.65
CA ASN A 113 4.45 -14.80 -1.90
C ASN A 113 4.85 -15.02 -3.37
N GLN A 114 3.94 -15.51 -4.19
CA GLN A 114 4.16 -15.79 -5.60
C GLN A 114 3.07 -15.14 -6.44
N LEU A 115 3.45 -14.72 -7.64
CA LEU A 115 2.51 -14.17 -8.60
C LEU A 115 1.39 -15.18 -8.91
N PRO A 116 0.17 -14.72 -9.17
CA PRO A 116 -0.89 -15.56 -9.71
C PRO A 116 -0.44 -16.22 -11.01
N THR A 117 -0.67 -17.52 -11.10
CA THR A 117 -0.26 -18.34 -12.27
C THR A 117 -1.43 -18.77 -13.14
N THR A 118 -2.64 -18.78 -12.59
CA THR A 118 -3.87 -19.18 -13.29
C THR A 118 -4.82 -18.01 -13.46
N ASP A 119 -5.78 -18.17 -14.38
CA ASP A 119 -6.82 -17.17 -14.61
C ASP A 119 -7.73 -17.00 -13.38
N GLU A 120 -7.98 -18.10 -12.67
CA GLU A 120 -8.78 -18.11 -11.44
C GLU A 120 -8.10 -17.29 -10.33
N GLU A 121 -6.78 -17.42 -10.18
CA GLU A 121 -6.03 -16.62 -9.19
C GLU A 121 -6.04 -15.11 -9.52
N TRP A 122 -5.92 -14.74 -10.80
CA TRP A 122 -6.06 -13.35 -11.23
C TRP A 122 -7.49 -12.83 -11.04
N GLN A 123 -8.49 -13.70 -11.26
CA GLN A 123 -9.88 -13.35 -11.00
C GLN A 123 -10.15 -13.11 -9.50
N GLU A 124 -9.47 -13.85 -8.60
CA GLU A 124 -9.55 -13.60 -7.15
C GLU A 124 -9.04 -12.18 -6.79
N PHE A 125 -7.92 -11.72 -7.39
CA PHE A 125 -7.43 -10.35 -7.21
C PHE A 125 -8.42 -9.32 -7.72
N LEU A 126 -8.97 -9.51 -8.93
CA LEU A 126 -9.99 -8.62 -9.48
C LEU A 126 -11.21 -8.53 -8.56
N GLN A 127 -11.73 -9.66 -8.10
CA GLN A 127 -12.89 -9.71 -7.21
C GLN A 127 -12.61 -9.03 -5.87
N TYR A 128 -11.39 -9.21 -5.33
CA TYR A 128 -10.97 -8.51 -4.12
C TYR A 128 -11.08 -6.98 -4.29
N TYR A 129 -10.54 -6.42 -5.38
CA TYR A 129 -10.61 -4.97 -5.64
C TYR A 129 -12.05 -4.50 -5.87
N LEU A 130 -12.85 -5.24 -6.64
CA LEU A 130 -14.26 -4.92 -6.84
C LEU A 130 -15.02 -4.87 -5.51
N VAL A 131 -14.73 -5.76 -4.57
CA VAL A 131 -15.34 -5.75 -3.23
C VAL A 131 -14.85 -4.53 -2.42
N VAL A 132 -13.56 -4.21 -2.42
CA VAL A 132 -13.03 -3.00 -1.76
C VAL A 132 -13.70 -1.74 -2.28
N HIS A 133 -13.86 -1.63 -3.59
CA HIS A 133 -14.43 -0.45 -4.26
C HIS A 133 -15.95 -0.31 -4.08
N THR A 134 -16.64 -1.25 -3.43
CA THR A 134 -18.04 -1.05 -3.01
C THR A 134 -18.18 -0.07 -1.84
N VAL A 135 -17.08 0.19 -1.11
CA VAL A 135 -17.07 1.14 0.01
C VAL A 135 -16.87 2.55 -0.56
N THR A 136 -17.88 3.39 -0.43
CA THR A 136 -17.89 4.76 -0.94
C THR A 136 -18.18 5.74 0.19
N PRO A 137 -17.94 7.06 -0.01
CA PRO A 137 -18.34 8.07 0.95
C PRO A 137 -19.84 8.05 1.28
N ASP A 138 -20.69 7.58 0.35
CA ASP A 138 -22.14 7.51 0.54
C ASP A 138 -22.55 6.25 1.35
N THR A 139 -21.79 5.17 1.27
CA THR A 139 -22.06 3.91 1.98
C THR A 139 -21.35 3.83 3.34
N SER A 140 -20.43 4.74 3.63
CA SER A 140 -19.64 4.76 4.87
C SER A 140 -19.89 6.05 5.66
N SER A 141 -20.02 5.92 6.99
CA SER A 141 -20.04 7.07 7.91
C SER A 141 -18.63 7.63 8.20
N MET A 142 -17.58 6.97 7.72
CA MET A 142 -16.21 7.33 8.01
C MET A 142 -15.72 8.51 7.17
N LYS A 143 -14.97 9.40 7.81
CA LYS A 143 -14.28 10.51 7.14
C LYS A 143 -12.84 10.14 6.89
N LEU A 144 -12.61 9.33 5.86
CA LEU A 144 -11.25 8.95 5.49
C LEU A 144 -10.51 10.12 4.85
N PRO A 145 -9.19 10.23 5.08
CA PRO A 145 -8.36 11.11 4.30
C PRO A 145 -8.32 10.65 2.84
N ARG A 146 -7.84 11.52 1.95
CA ARG A 146 -7.57 11.15 0.57
C ARG A 146 -6.50 10.06 0.53
N ALA A 147 -6.66 9.06 -0.33
CA ALA A 147 -5.66 8.04 -0.59
C ALA A 147 -4.37 8.66 -1.16
N TYR A 148 -3.24 7.96 -1.02
CA TYR A 148 -1.98 8.38 -1.66
C TYR A 148 -2.01 8.06 -3.16
N SER A 149 -2.90 8.73 -3.88
CA SER A 149 -3.22 8.51 -5.28
C SER A 149 -3.37 9.83 -6.03
N ALA A 150 -3.65 9.75 -7.32
CA ALA A 150 -4.11 10.85 -8.14
C ALA A 150 -5.56 10.60 -8.56
N SER A 151 -6.33 11.67 -8.78
CA SER A 151 -7.67 11.64 -9.36
C SER A 151 -7.73 12.35 -10.71
N THR A 152 -6.65 13.01 -11.11
CA THR A 152 -6.50 13.70 -12.40
C THR A 152 -5.09 13.48 -12.96
N VAL A 153 -4.93 13.74 -14.26
CA VAL A 153 -3.61 13.69 -14.92
C VAL A 153 -2.63 14.68 -14.27
N SER A 154 -3.07 15.89 -13.97
CA SER A 154 -2.25 16.93 -13.31
C SER A 154 -1.74 16.48 -11.95
N GLU A 155 -2.57 15.80 -11.16
CA GLU A 155 -2.14 15.23 -9.88
C GLU A 155 -1.15 14.09 -10.08
N GLY A 156 -1.34 13.26 -11.12
CA GLY A 156 -0.38 12.23 -11.51
C GLY A 156 1.00 12.80 -11.84
N HIS A 157 1.05 13.88 -12.64
CA HIS A 157 2.30 14.62 -12.88
C HIS A 157 2.91 15.15 -11.59
N SER A 158 2.06 15.67 -10.68
CA SER A 158 2.53 16.14 -9.36
C SER A 158 3.16 15.04 -8.52
N LEU A 159 2.64 13.81 -8.57
CA LEU A 159 3.25 12.65 -7.89
C LEU A 159 4.66 12.35 -8.41
N VAL A 160 4.86 12.39 -9.72
CA VAL A 160 6.19 12.21 -10.33
C VAL A 160 7.13 13.33 -9.90
N ASN A 161 6.69 14.58 -10.01
CA ASN A 161 7.47 15.76 -9.65
C ASN A 161 7.88 15.78 -8.17
N GLN A 162 7.04 15.28 -7.26
CA GLN A 162 7.38 15.12 -5.84
C GLN A 162 8.55 14.14 -5.62
N GLN A 163 8.68 13.09 -6.43
CA GLN A 163 9.86 12.21 -6.35
C GLN A 163 11.11 12.94 -6.84
N LEU A 164 11.02 13.62 -7.99
CA LEU A 164 12.14 14.32 -8.61
C LEU A 164 12.63 15.49 -7.77
N ALA A 165 11.75 16.23 -7.11
CA ALA A 165 12.10 17.35 -6.24
C ALA A 165 13.00 16.96 -5.05
N ARG A 166 13.06 15.66 -4.72
CA ARG A 166 13.93 15.11 -3.67
C ARG A 166 15.35 14.78 -4.17
N ILE A 167 15.60 14.92 -5.47
CA ILE A 167 16.87 14.58 -6.10
C ILE A 167 17.39 15.84 -6.79
N PRO A 168 18.57 16.38 -6.44
CA PRO A 168 19.16 17.48 -7.16
C PRO A 168 19.25 17.19 -8.67
N HIS A 169 18.95 18.16 -9.50
CA HIS A 169 18.86 17.97 -10.95
C HIS A 169 20.12 17.34 -11.55
N GLU A 170 21.31 17.75 -11.07
CA GLU A 170 22.60 17.21 -11.48
C GLU A 170 22.83 15.74 -11.07
N ALA A 171 22.08 15.23 -10.10
CA ALA A 171 22.12 13.84 -9.66
C ALA A 171 21.07 12.96 -10.36
N GLN A 172 20.16 13.54 -11.14
CA GLN A 172 19.18 12.78 -11.92
C GLN A 172 19.82 12.22 -13.18
N PRO A 173 19.67 10.91 -13.49
CA PRO A 173 20.16 10.34 -14.76
C PRO A 173 19.55 11.05 -15.97
N ARG A 174 20.35 11.28 -17.02
CA ARG A 174 19.86 11.92 -18.26
C ARG A 174 18.67 11.19 -18.87
N ALA A 175 18.71 9.86 -18.90
CA ALA A 175 17.61 9.06 -19.42
C ALA A 175 16.28 9.33 -18.66
N LEU A 176 16.33 9.48 -17.32
CA LEU A 176 15.14 9.85 -16.54
C LEU A 176 14.65 11.27 -16.89
N GLN A 177 15.58 12.23 -17.04
CA GLN A 177 15.22 13.60 -17.42
C GLN A 177 14.57 13.65 -18.82
N ASP A 178 15.09 12.87 -19.77
CA ASP A 178 14.56 12.78 -21.12
C ASP A 178 13.19 12.09 -21.14
N LEU A 179 13.01 11.01 -20.35
CA LEU A 179 11.73 10.34 -20.18
C LEU A 179 10.66 11.30 -19.62
N VAL A 180 10.98 12.03 -18.55
CA VAL A 180 10.05 12.98 -17.92
C VAL A 180 9.66 14.10 -18.90
N ARG A 181 10.63 14.64 -19.64
CA ARG A 181 10.35 15.68 -20.66
C ARG A 181 9.41 15.17 -21.75
N ARG A 182 9.62 13.94 -22.23
CA ARG A 182 8.74 13.30 -23.23
C ARG A 182 7.35 13.08 -22.67
N PHE A 183 7.27 12.62 -21.42
CA PHE A 183 6.01 12.42 -20.73
C PHE A 183 5.20 13.73 -20.57
N GLU A 184 5.86 14.84 -20.21
CA GLU A 184 5.22 16.17 -20.11
C GLU A 184 4.68 16.68 -21.46
N GLN A 185 5.21 16.17 -22.57
CA GLN A 185 4.77 16.49 -23.94
C GLN A 185 3.73 15.51 -24.49
N THR A 186 3.49 14.42 -23.78
CA THR A 186 2.53 13.39 -24.22
C THR A 186 1.12 13.83 -23.85
N GLU A 187 0.23 13.87 -24.83
CA GLU A 187 -1.19 14.08 -24.59
C GLU A 187 -1.78 12.86 -23.88
N ILE A 188 -2.23 13.06 -22.66
CA ILE A 188 -3.00 12.07 -21.90
C ILE A 188 -4.45 12.53 -21.91
N PRO A 189 -5.41 11.66 -22.24
CA PRO A 189 -6.82 12.02 -22.21
C PRO A 189 -7.22 12.59 -20.85
N GLU A 190 -7.89 13.73 -20.84
CA GLU A 190 -8.53 14.26 -19.63
C GLU A 190 -9.87 13.56 -19.42
N TRP A 191 -10.26 13.43 -18.18
CA TRP A 191 -11.56 12.87 -17.79
C TRP A 191 -12.22 13.74 -16.73
N GLU A 192 -13.52 13.63 -16.62
CA GLU A 192 -14.28 14.20 -15.51
C GLU A 192 -13.94 13.46 -14.21
N GLU A 193 -14.21 14.12 -13.07
CA GLU A 193 -13.95 13.55 -11.76
C GLU A 193 -14.66 12.20 -11.61
N ALA A 194 -13.88 11.18 -11.32
CA ALA A 194 -14.38 9.82 -11.14
C ALA A 194 -15.12 9.65 -9.82
N SER A 195 -15.99 8.66 -9.76
CA SER A 195 -16.60 8.23 -8.50
C SER A 195 -15.50 7.82 -7.49
N VAL A 196 -15.61 8.36 -6.30
CA VAL A 196 -14.64 8.12 -5.22
C VAL A 196 -15.02 6.86 -4.45
N THR A 197 -14.06 5.98 -4.24
CA THR A 197 -14.21 4.78 -3.42
C THR A 197 -13.10 4.67 -2.39
N LEU A 198 -13.20 3.70 -1.47
CA LEU A 198 -12.05 3.29 -0.69
C LEU A 198 -11.01 2.65 -1.61
N CYS A 199 -9.83 3.24 -1.68
CA CYS A 199 -8.67 2.69 -2.38
C CYS A 199 -7.66 2.18 -1.37
N ARG A 200 -7.09 1.02 -1.64
CA ARG A 200 -6.12 0.38 -0.77
C ARG A 200 -4.74 1.03 -0.90
N ILE A 201 -4.28 1.23 -2.13
CA ILE A 201 -2.93 1.64 -2.50
C ILE A 201 -1.83 0.71 -1.91
N ASP A 202 -0.67 0.60 -2.56
CA ASP A 202 0.41 -0.32 -2.18
C ASP A 202 0.00 -1.81 -2.23
N PRO A 203 -0.23 -2.35 -3.42
CA PRO A 203 -0.64 -3.73 -3.66
C PRO A 203 0.50 -4.74 -3.50
N ASN A 204 1.42 -4.52 -2.57
CA ASN A 204 2.49 -5.46 -2.31
C ASN A 204 1.91 -6.87 -2.12
N LEU A 205 2.39 -7.82 -2.93
CA LEU A 205 1.85 -9.18 -2.97
C LEU A 205 1.87 -9.85 -1.59
N SER A 206 2.92 -9.59 -0.80
CA SER A 206 3.06 -10.13 0.55
C SER A 206 2.06 -9.57 1.57
N ASN A 207 1.30 -8.53 1.20
CA ASN A 207 0.22 -7.99 2.03
C ASN A 207 -1.11 -8.73 1.84
N PHE A 208 -1.20 -9.63 0.85
CA PHE A 208 -2.39 -10.44 0.62
C PHE A 208 -2.29 -11.78 1.32
N ILE A 209 -3.43 -12.22 1.86
CA ILE A 209 -3.57 -13.46 2.63
C ILE A 209 -4.69 -14.28 2.01
N ARG A 210 -4.35 -15.47 1.50
CA ARG A 210 -5.32 -16.45 1.02
C ARG A 210 -5.95 -17.15 2.20
N ARG A 211 -7.28 -17.17 2.24
CA ARG A 211 -8.09 -17.79 3.28
C ARG A 211 -9.03 -18.81 2.66
N VAL A 212 -9.63 -19.65 3.48
CA VAL A 212 -10.66 -20.62 3.02
C VAL A 212 -11.84 -19.93 2.33
N ASN A 213 -12.20 -18.72 2.80
CA ASN A 213 -13.36 -17.96 2.30
C ASN A 213 -12.96 -16.77 1.40
N GLY A 214 -11.85 -16.89 0.66
CA GLY A 214 -11.39 -15.86 -0.26
C GLY A 214 -10.16 -15.10 0.24
N MET A 215 -9.88 -13.97 -0.37
CA MET A 215 -8.70 -13.16 -0.13
C MET A 215 -8.95 -12.09 0.94
N ALA A 216 -7.95 -11.84 1.77
CA ALA A 216 -7.88 -10.69 2.66
C ALA A 216 -6.56 -9.95 2.48
N SER A 217 -6.45 -8.73 3.02
CA SER A 217 -5.17 -8.02 3.02
C SER A 217 -4.90 -7.27 4.32
N VAL A 218 -3.63 -6.98 4.53
CA VAL A 218 -3.08 -6.20 5.64
C VAL A 218 -2.31 -4.99 5.09
N ASP A 219 -1.87 -4.08 5.97
CA ASP A 219 -1.06 -2.91 5.63
C ASP A 219 -1.81 -1.90 4.74
N TRP A 220 -2.77 -1.20 5.36
CA TRP A 220 -3.63 -0.19 4.74
C TRP A 220 -3.15 1.24 4.97
N GLU A 221 -1.87 1.43 5.25
CA GLU A 221 -1.29 2.71 5.67
C GLU A 221 -1.29 3.81 4.59
N TYR A 222 -1.58 3.48 3.33
CA TYR A 222 -1.71 4.41 2.20
C TYR A 222 -3.15 4.63 1.74
N SER A 223 -4.09 3.87 2.27
CA SER A 223 -5.49 3.85 1.87
C SER A 223 -6.23 5.16 2.15
N GLY A 224 -7.39 5.29 1.57
CA GLY A 224 -8.30 6.42 1.76
C GLY A 224 -9.28 6.56 0.61
N TRP A 225 -9.98 7.69 0.55
CA TRP A 225 -10.84 8.01 -0.58
C TRP A 225 -10.02 8.34 -1.83
N GLY A 226 -10.29 7.69 -2.95
CA GLY A 226 -9.57 7.90 -4.19
C GLY A 226 -10.30 7.37 -5.43
N ASP A 227 -9.65 7.51 -6.58
CA ASP A 227 -10.13 6.95 -7.84
C ASP A 227 -9.77 5.44 -7.91
N PRO A 228 -10.77 4.55 -8.00
CA PRO A 228 -10.52 3.12 -8.06
C PRO A 228 -9.69 2.67 -9.28
N ALA A 229 -9.71 3.44 -10.38
CA ALA A 229 -8.86 3.18 -11.54
C ALA A 229 -7.36 3.31 -11.21
N PHE A 230 -7.02 4.23 -10.29
CA PHE A 230 -5.64 4.36 -9.81
C PHE A 230 -5.19 3.13 -9.03
N ASP A 231 -6.05 2.56 -8.20
CA ASP A 231 -5.75 1.36 -7.39
C ASP A 231 -5.46 0.14 -8.29
N ILE A 232 -6.20 -0.02 -9.39
CA ILE A 232 -5.94 -1.06 -10.40
C ILE A 232 -4.63 -0.79 -11.17
N ALA A 233 -4.37 0.45 -11.55
CA ALA A 233 -3.11 0.82 -12.21
C ALA A 233 -1.90 0.62 -11.29
N ASP A 234 -2.05 0.88 -9.98
CA ASP A 234 -1.01 0.64 -8.99
C ASP A 234 -0.70 -0.85 -8.84
N LEU A 235 -1.72 -1.73 -8.87
CA LEU A 235 -1.53 -3.18 -8.96
C LEU A 235 -0.65 -3.56 -10.15
N MET A 236 -0.94 -3.02 -11.34
CA MET A 236 -0.19 -3.33 -12.56
C MET A 236 1.25 -2.81 -12.53
N ALA A 237 1.48 -1.66 -11.90
CA ALA A 237 2.78 -1.00 -11.87
C ALA A 237 3.65 -1.41 -10.68
N HIS A 238 3.10 -2.06 -9.65
CA HIS A 238 3.83 -2.32 -8.41
C HIS A 238 4.98 -3.33 -8.61
N PRO A 239 6.15 -3.12 -7.98
CA PRO A 239 7.36 -3.95 -8.19
C PRO A 239 7.17 -5.45 -7.97
N THR A 240 6.26 -5.87 -7.09
CA THR A 240 6.01 -7.29 -6.86
C THR A 240 5.33 -8.01 -8.03
N TYR A 241 4.87 -7.25 -9.06
CA TYR A 241 4.24 -7.77 -10.27
C TYR A 241 5.09 -7.55 -11.54
N MET A 242 6.36 -7.15 -11.41
CA MET A 242 7.24 -6.89 -12.55
C MET A 242 7.40 -8.09 -13.49
N ASP A 243 7.35 -9.31 -12.94
CA ASP A 243 7.48 -10.56 -13.69
C ASP A 243 6.13 -11.10 -14.20
N ALA A 244 5.03 -10.36 -13.99
CA ALA A 244 3.74 -10.76 -14.53
C ALA A 244 3.73 -10.65 -16.07
N PRO A 245 3.12 -11.63 -16.80
CA PRO A 245 3.03 -11.55 -18.24
C PRO A 245 2.32 -10.28 -18.68
N SER A 246 2.93 -9.50 -19.59
CA SER A 246 2.37 -8.23 -20.08
C SER A 246 0.99 -8.38 -20.74
N SER A 247 0.69 -9.58 -21.26
CA SER A 247 -0.65 -9.92 -21.80
C SER A 247 -1.75 -9.93 -20.74
N ARG A 248 -1.39 -9.95 -19.47
CA ARG A 248 -2.34 -9.94 -18.35
C ARG A 248 -3.00 -8.57 -18.15
N TRP A 249 -2.29 -7.50 -18.46
CA TRP A 249 -2.77 -6.15 -18.21
C TRP A 249 -3.98 -5.75 -19.08
N PRO A 250 -4.00 -6.00 -20.41
CA PRO A 250 -5.20 -5.75 -21.21
C PRO A 250 -6.43 -6.52 -20.70
N TRP A 251 -6.24 -7.77 -20.27
CA TRP A 251 -7.32 -8.55 -19.67
C TRP A 251 -7.84 -7.90 -18.37
N LEU A 252 -6.94 -7.50 -17.47
CA LEU A 252 -7.32 -6.88 -16.18
C LEU A 252 -8.08 -5.57 -16.39
N ILE A 253 -7.59 -4.70 -17.29
CA ILE A 253 -8.22 -3.43 -17.65
C ILE A 253 -9.64 -3.67 -18.17
N GLN A 254 -9.78 -4.59 -19.14
CA GLN A 254 -11.07 -4.92 -19.73
C GLN A 254 -12.02 -5.53 -18.71
N ALA A 255 -11.57 -6.53 -17.94
CA ALA A 255 -12.39 -7.22 -16.97
C ALA A 255 -12.85 -6.30 -15.82
N TYR A 256 -11.99 -5.35 -15.38
CA TYR A 256 -12.38 -4.32 -14.42
C TYR A 256 -13.41 -3.36 -15.04
N GLY A 257 -13.13 -2.84 -16.24
CA GLY A 257 -14.02 -1.90 -16.94
C GLY A 257 -15.41 -2.49 -17.19
N ASP A 258 -15.49 -3.78 -17.54
CA ASP A 258 -16.77 -4.48 -17.75
C ASP A 258 -17.54 -4.73 -16.43
N SER A 259 -16.86 -4.67 -15.30
CA SER A 259 -17.42 -4.96 -13.97
C SER A 259 -17.93 -3.74 -13.23
N VAL A 260 -17.62 -2.52 -13.70
CA VAL A 260 -17.99 -1.25 -13.06
C VAL A 260 -18.88 -0.42 -14.01
N ASP A 261 -19.79 0.38 -13.44
CA ASP A 261 -20.61 1.32 -14.22
C ASP A 261 -19.86 2.65 -14.44
N ASP A 262 -18.73 2.55 -15.15
CA ASP A 262 -17.83 3.69 -15.43
C ASP A 262 -17.13 3.49 -16.78
N SER A 263 -17.67 4.14 -17.81
CA SER A 263 -17.18 4.01 -19.19
C SER A 263 -15.76 4.54 -19.42
N THR A 264 -15.21 5.32 -18.47
CA THR A 264 -13.87 5.89 -18.54
C THR A 264 -12.84 5.12 -17.72
N ALA A 265 -13.25 4.12 -16.95
CA ALA A 265 -12.36 3.38 -16.04
C ALA A 265 -11.13 2.80 -16.77
N ALA A 266 -11.33 2.13 -17.92
CA ALA A 266 -10.22 1.56 -18.70
C ALA A 266 -9.22 2.63 -19.16
N THR A 267 -9.69 3.75 -19.68
CA THR A 267 -8.86 4.87 -20.14
C THR A 267 -8.03 5.45 -18.97
N ARG A 268 -8.66 5.60 -17.79
CA ARG A 268 -7.96 6.11 -16.61
C ARG A 268 -6.93 5.13 -16.08
N ILE A 269 -7.25 3.83 -16.05
CA ILE A 269 -6.26 2.79 -15.66
C ILE A 269 -5.02 2.87 -16.55
N GLU A 270 -5.19 2.93 -17.88
CA GLU A 270 -4.08 3.04 -18.83
C GLU A 270 -3.25 4.31 -18.61
N ALA A 271 -3.90 5.43 -18.37
CA ALA A 271 -3.25 6.70 -18.11
C ALA A 271 -2.45 6.67 -16.79
N TYR A 272 -3.06 6.20 -15.70
CA TYR A 272 -2.38 6.06 -14.42
C TYR A 272 -1.24 5.05 -14.47
N TYR A 273 -1.39 3.96 -15.23
CA TYR A 273 -0.32 2.98 -15.39
C TYR A 273 0.93 3.63 -16.00
N LYS A 274 0.80 4.45 -17.06
CA LYS A 274 1.92 5.20 -17.65
C LYS A 274 2.56 6.14 -16.62
N ILE A 275 1.76 6.88 -15.87
CA ILE A 275 2.23 7.79 -14.81
C ILE A 275 3.02 7.02 -13.75
N LEU A 276 2.49 5.90 -13.29
CA LEU A 276 3.09 5.09 -12.23
C LEU A 276 4.41 4.43 -12.64
N LEU A 277 4.58 4.05 -13.90
CA LEU A 277 5.86 3.55 -14.39
C LEU A 277 6.97 4.61 -14.26
N ILE A 278 6.66 5.86 -14.62
CA ILE A 278 7.60 6.99 -14.50
C ILE A 278 7.84 7.33 -13.02
N TRP A 279 6.78 7.28 -12.22
CA TRP A 279 6.88 7.46 -10.77
C TRP A 279 7.80 6.41 -10.13
N TRP A 280 7.70 5.14 -10.51
CA TRP A 280 8.57 4.07 -10.00
C TRP A 280 10.02 4.22 -10.47
N ALA A 281 10.27 4.66 -11.71
CA ALA A 281 11.61 5.01 -12.18
C ALA A 281 12.21 6.14 -11.33
N ALA A 282 11.47 7.24 -11.14
CA ALA A 282 11.88 8.38 -10.31
C ALA A 282 12.07 7.97 -8.84
N ARG A 283 11.16 7.14 -8.29
CA ARG A 283 11.25 6.63 -6.91
C ARG A 283 12.49 5.76 -6.69
N SER A 284 12.86 4.95 -7.68
CA SER A 284 14.07 4.11 -7.62
C SER A 284 15.35 4.95 -7.61
N VAL A 285 15.45 5.96 -8.48
CA VAL A 285 16.57 6.92 -8.50
C VAL A 285 16.64 7.70 -7.18
N ARG A 286 15.50 8.15 -6.66
CA ARG A 286 15.44 8.82 -5.37
C ARG A 286 15.99 7.92 -4.27
N PHE A 287 15.63 6.65 -4.25
CA PHE A 287 16.11 5.69 -3.27
C PHE A 287 17.62 5.47 -3.35
N LEU A 288 18.16 5.31 -4.57
CA LEU A 288 19.60 5.23 -4.83
C LEU A 288 20.35 6.50 -4.39
N TYR A 289 19.69 7.67 -4.46
CA TYR A 289 20.26 8.94 -4.02
C TYR A 289 20.19 9.13 -2.50
N GLU A 290 19.04 8.89 -1.87
CA GLU A 290 18.77 9.19 -0.45
C GLU A 290 19.46 8.22 0.51
N VAL A 291 19.44 6.92 0.23
CA VAL A 291 19.94 5.88 1.15
C VAL A 291 21.41 6.07 1.51
N PRO A 292 22.36 6.22 0.56
CA PRO A 292 23.77 6.41 0.89
C PRO A 292 24.06 7.70 1.65
N ARG A 293 23.11 8.66 1.65
CA ARG A 293 23.23 9.97 2.30
C ARG A 293 22.52 10.04 3.65
N GLY A 294 21.93 8.91 4.10
CA GLY A 294 21.19 8.88 5.36
C GLY A 294 19.91 9.73 5.35
N LEU A 295 19.34 10.01 4.16
CA LEU A 295 18.11 10.79 3.99
C LEU A 295 16.86 9.92 3.98
N ASP A 296 17.02 8.60 3.98
CA ASP A 296 15.93 7.64 4.09
C ASP A 296 15.72 7.22 5.55
N HIS A 297 14.62 7.64 6.14
CA HIS A 297 14.27 7.42 7.54
C HIS A 297 13.33 6.22 7.68
N ARG A 298 13.86 5.00 7.60
CA ARG A 298 13.08 3.77 7.84
C ARG A 298 13.40 3.13 9.18
N LEU A 299 12.47 2.35 9.72
CA LEU A 299 12.64 1.64 10.99
C LEU A 299 13.35 0.29 10.83
N ALA A 300 13.22 -0.35 9.65
CA ALA A 300 13.88 -1.62 9.35
C ALA A 300 15.23 -1.42 8.66
N SER A 301 16.14 -2.35 8.89
CA SER A 301 17.43 -2.42 8.19
C SER A 301 17.22 -2.75 6.71
N LEU A 302 18.08 -2.19 5.87
CA LEU A 302 18.12 -2.52 4.44
C LEU A 302 18.69 -3.93 4.24
N GLN A 303 18.20 -4.61 3.20
CA GLN A 303 18.81 -5.85 2.73
C GLN A 303 20.19 -5.57 2.12
N ALA A 304 21.07 -6.57 2.12
CA ALA A 304 22.46 -6.39 1.67
C ALA A 304 22.56 -6.01 0.18
N ASP A 305 21.61 -6.43 -0.64
CA ASP A 305 21.54 -6.22 -2.09
C ASP A 305 20.64 -5.07 -2.53
N TRP A 306 20.18 -4.22 -1.59
CA TRP A 306 19.22 -3.15 -1.83
C TRP A 306 19.57 -2.25 -3.03
N GLN A 307 20.89 -2.01 -3.25
CA GLN A 307 21.34 -1.12 -4.33
C GLN A 307 21.15 -1.77 -5.70
N ALA A 308 21.48 -3.05 -5.82
CA ALA A 308 21.28 -3.82 -7.05
C ALA A 308 19.79 -3.96 -7.38
N ASP A 309 18.94 -4.21 -6.35
CA ASP A 309 17.50 -4.26 -6.48
C ASP A 309 16.92 -2.92 -6.95
N ALA A 310 17.35 -1.81 -6.34
CA ALA A 310 16.89 -0.48 -6.74
C ALA A 310 17.33 -0.10 -8.18
N GLN A 311 18.54 -0.49 -8.58
CA GLN A 311 19.02 -0.25 -9.95
C GLN A 311 18.23 -1.10 -10.96
N MET A 312 18.01 -2.37 -10.67
CA MET A 312 17.21 -3.27 -11.52
C MET A 312 15.78 -2.74 -11.71
N LYS A 313 15.15 -2.25 -10.64
CA LYS A 313 13.83 -1.60 -10.72
C LYS A 313 13.86 -0.33 -11.57
N TYR A 314 14.87 0.52 -11.40
CA TYR A 314 15.02 1.71 -12.24
C TYR A 314 15.12 1.35 -13.73
N ASP A 315 16.00 0.40 -14.08
CA ASP A 315 16.22 -0.01 -15.48
C ASP A 315 14.95 -0.62 -16.08
N HIS A 316 14.23 -1.44 -15.30
CA HIS A 316 12.96 -2.05 -15.73
C HIS A 316 11.90 -0.98 -16.04
N TYR A 317 11.65 -0.07 -15.09
CA TYR A 317 10.61 0.95 -15.25
C TYR A 317 10.96 1.99 -16.31
N LEU A 318 12.23 2.35 -16.45
CA LEU A 318 12.70 3.22 -17.51
C LEU A 318 12.37 2.61 -18.88
N ASN A 319 12.83 1.38 -19.13
CA ASN A 319 12.63 0.69 -20.41
C ASN A 319 11.14 0.49 -20.73
N LEU A 320 10.33 0.13 -19.72
CA LEU A 320 8.91 -0.09 -19.91
C LEU A 320 8.17 1.21 -20.21
N ALA A 321 8.47 2.28 -19.49
CA ALA A 321 7.88 3.60 -19.72
C ALA A 321 8.25 4.15 -21.10
N GLU A 322 9.53 4.06 -21.53
CA GLU A 322 9.97 4.45 -22.87
C GLU A 322 9.20 3.70 -23.95
N SER A 323 9.05 2.37 -23.81
CA SER A 323 8.33 1.55 -24.79
C SER A 323 6.85 1.92 -24.94
N LEU A 324 6.22 2.44 -23.90
CA LEU A 324 4.81 2.86 -23.91
C LEU A 324 4.61 4.30 -24.40
N LEU A 325 5.63 5.16 -24.28
CA LEU A 325 5.59 6.52 -24.85
C LEU A 325 5.92 6.54 -26.34
N ASP A 326 6.54 5.49 -26.89
CA ASP A 326 6.86 5.34 -28.31
C ASP A 326 5.68 4.82 -29.14
N ARG A 327 4.59 4.41 -28.52
CA ARG A 327 3.37 3.89 -29.17
C ARG A 327 2.30 4.97 -29.30
#